data_ed414e4dd008240da55d3a1300022b14
#
_entry.id   ed414e4dd008240da55d3a1300022b14
#
_cell.length_a   1.000
_cell.length_b   1.000
_cell.length_c   1.000
_cell.angle_alpha   90.00
_cell.angle_beta   90.00
_cell.angle_gamma   90.00
#
_symmetry.space_group_name_H-M   'P 1'
#
loop_
_entity.id
_entity.type
_entity.pdbx_description
1 polymer ?
#
loop_
_entity_poly.entity_id
_entity_poly.type
_entity_poly.pdbx_seq_one_letter_code
_entity_poly.pdbx_strand_id
1 'polypeptide(L)'
;MIRIFLTGYMGAGKTTLGKAFAREMNVPFIDLDWYIEERFHKSIRELFTERGEASFRELERNMLHEVGEFEDVVVSTGGGTPCFFDNMEYMNAVSYTHLRAHET
;
A
#
# COMPACT_ATOMS: atom_id res chain seq x y z
N MET A 1 12.67 2.52 12.57
CA MET A 1 11.97 2.11 11.35
C MET A 1 10.52 2.54 11.39
N ILE A 2 10.01 3.02 10.27
CA ILE A 2 8.61 3.42 10.15
C ILE A 2 8.03 2.74 8.93
N ARG A 3 6.98 1.95 9.13
CA ARG A 3 6.30 1.26 8.04
C ARG A 3 4.80 1.34 8.31
N ILE A 4 4.11 2.17 7.54
CA ILE A 4 2.70 2.47 7.77
C ILE A 4 1.90 2.21 6.51
N PHE A 5 0.75 1.55 6.66
CA PHE A 5 -0.16 1.31 5.55
C PHE A 5 -1.45 2.10 5.78
N LEU A 6 -1.85 2.87 4.78
CA LEU A 6 -3.11 3.60 4.79
C LEU A 6 -4.07 2.90 3.85
N THR A 7 -5.19 2.46 4.37
CA THR A 7 -6.19 1.71 3.60
C THR A 7 -7.53 2.43 3.63
N GLY A 8 -8.45 2.00 2.77
CA GLY A 8 -9.80 2.55 2.75
C GLY A 8 -10.13 3.25 1.45
N TYR A 9 -11.35 3.72 1.35
CA TYR A 9 -11.89 4.27 0.10
C TYR A 9 -11.83 5.79 0.03
N MET A 10 -10.96 6.42 0.76
CA MET A 10 -10.96 7.89 0.86
C MET A 10 -10.35 8.61 -0.34
N GLY A 11 -9.86 7.89 -1.30
CA GLY A 11 -9.38 8.47 -2.55
C GLY A 11 -8.33 9.54 -2.35
N ALA A 12 -8.59 10.73 -2.90
CA ALA A 12 -7.62 11.82 -2.86
C ALA A 12 -7.23 12.24 -1.45
N GLY A 13 -8.17 12.14 -0.50
CA GLY A 13 -7.89 12.48 0.89
C GLY A 13 -6.82 11.58 1.51
N LYS A 14 -6.88 10.31 1.18
CA LYS A 14 -5.92 9.35 1.69
C LYS A 14 -4.51 9.62 1.15
N THR A 15 -4.40 9.92 -0.14
CA THR A 15 -3.13 10.24 -0.76
C THR A 15 -2.53 11.49 -0.14
N THR A 16 -3.33 12.53 0.03
CA THR A 16 -2.89 13.78 0.62
C THR A 16 -2.39 13.57 2.05
N LEU A 17 -3.15 12.82 2.84
CA LEU A 17 -2.77 12.51 4.21
C LEU A 17 -1.48 11.69 4.25
N GLY A 18 -1.37 10.70 3.39
CA GLY A 18 -0.18 9.86 3.33
C GLY A 18 1.07 10.63 2.99
N LYS A 19 0.98 11.53 2.01
CA LYS A 19 2.13 12.35 1.63
C LYS A 19 2.55 13.30 2.74
N ALA A 20 1.57 13.90 3.43
CA ALA A 20 1.87 14.81 4.52
C ALA A 20 2.54 14.05 5.68
N PHE A 21 2.02 12.88 5.99
CA PHE A 21 2.56 12.05 7.05
C PHE A 21 3.99 11.61 6.74
N ALA A 22 4.22 11.17 5.51
CA ALA A 22 5.55 10.73 5.09
C ALA A 22 6.56 11.87 5.15
N ARG A 23 6.14 13.06 4.74
CA ARG A 23 7.01 14.24 4.81
C ARG A 23 7.37 14.56 6.26
N GLU A 24 6.38 14.50 7.14
CA GLU A 24 6.59 14.79 8.55
C GLU A 24 7.58 13.80 9.17
N MET A 25 7.47 12.54 8.80
CA MET A 25 8.34 11.48 9.31
C MET A 25 9.65 11.38 8.55
N ASN A 26 9.79 12.13 7.47
CA ASN A 26 10.98 12.12 6.62
C ASN A 26 11.24 10.73 6.03
N VAL A 27 10.18 10.09 5.52
CA VAL A 27 10.28 8.78 4.87
C VAL A 27 9.56 8.84 3.52
N PRO A 28 9.85 7.90 2.61
CA PRO A 28 9.18 7.87 1.30
C PRO A 28 7.69 7.57 1.42
N PHE A 29 6.93 8.11 0.48
CA PHE A 29 5.52 7.76 0.32
C PHE A 29 5.36 6.94 -0.95
N ILE A 30 4.62 5.84 -0.87
CA ILE A 30 4.32 5.00 -2.03
C ILE A 30 2.81 4.80 -2.12
N ASP A 31 2.26 5.11 -3.29
CA ASP A 31 0.90 4.73 -3.65
C ASP A 31 1.02 3.38 -4.34
N LEU A 32 0.38 2.35 -3.78
CA LEU A 32 0.53 1.00 -4.30
C LEU A 32 0.05 0.88 -5.76
N ASP A 33 -1.06 1.54 -6.09
CA ASP A 33 -1.56 1.50 -7.47
C ASP A 33 -0.54 2.11 -8.42
N TRP A 34 0.02 3.26 -8.06
CA TRP A 34 1.05 3.89 -8.87
C TRP A 34 2.28 2.99 -9.01
N TYR A 35 2.67 2.35 -7.93
CA TYR A 35 3.81 1.44 -7.92
C TYR A 35 3.60 0.28 -8.90
N ILE A 36 2.39 -0.27 -8.90
CA ILE A 36 2.04 -1.34 -9.83
C ILE A 36 2.08 -0.84 -11.27
N GLU A 37 1.49 0.32 -11.53
CA GLU A 37 1.46 0.87 -12.88
C GLU A 37 2.86 1.14 -13.42
N GLU A 38 3.73 1.65 -12.57
CA GLU A 38 5.13 1.89 -12.96
C GLU A 38 5.88 0.59 -13.23
N ARG A 39 5.61 -0.42 -12.43
CA ARG A 39 6.30 -1.70 -12.55
C ARG A 39 5.91 -2.41 -13.84
N PHE A 40 4.66 -2.35 -14.24
CA PHE A 40 4.16 -3.09 -15.39
C PHE A 40 3.97 -2.24 -16.63
N HIS A 41 4.17 -0.94 -16.52
CA HIS A 41 3.99 0.01 -17.63
C HIS A 41 2.60 -0.05 -18.22
N LYS A 42 1.60 -0.24 -17.39
CA LYS A 42 0.20 -0.31 -17.76
C LYS A 42 -0.65 0.31 -16.65
N SER A 43 -1.82 0.82 -17.01
CA SER A 43 -2.73 1.33 -16.01
C SER A 43 -3.36 0.18 -15.22
N ILE A 44 -3.84 0.49 -14.02
CA ILE A 44 -4.57 -0.50 -13.22
C ILE A 44 -5.75 -1.07 -14.01
N ARG A 45 -6.46 -0.18 -14.73
CA ARG A 45 -7.58 -0.60 -15.56
C ARG A 45 -7.17 -1.62 -16.63
N GLU A 46 -6.05 -1.36 -17.29
CA GLU A 46 -5.55 -2.27 -18.32
C GLU A 46 -5.16 -3.62 -17.71
N LEU A 47 -4.47 -3.59 -16.58
CA LEU A 47 -4.06 -4.82 -15.91
C LEU A 47 -5.27 -5.64 -15.47
N PHE A 48 -6.27 -4.96 -14.92
CA PHE A 48 -7.48 -5.64 -14.46
C PHE A 48 -8.24 -6.26 -15.65
N THR A 49 -8.35 -5.50 -16.75
CA THR A 49 -9.05 -5.98 -17.93
C THR A 49 -8.35 -7.16 -18.59
N GLU A 50 -7.03 -7.08 -18.70
CA GLU A 50 -6.26 -8.14 -19.36
C GLU A 50 -6.15 -9.41 -18.54
N ARG A 51 -6.00 -9.28 -17.23
CA ARG A 51 -5.75 -10.42 -16.35
C ARG A 51 -7.00 -11.01 -15.72
N GLY A 52 -8.05 -10.20 -15.62
CA GLY A 52 -9.22 -10.57 -14.84
C GLY A 52 -8.99 -10.31 -13.35
N GLU A 53 -10.07 -10.33 -12.59
CA GLU A 53 -9.99 -9.96 -11.17
C GLU A 53 -9.07 -10.86 -10.36
N ALA A 54 -9.22 -12.17 -10.50
CA ALA A 54 -8.43 -13.10 -9.68
C ALA A 54 -6.93 -12.91 -9.88
N SER A 55 -6.51 -12.83 -11.13
CA SER A 55 -5.09 -12.69 -11.45
C SER A 55 -4.56 -11.32 -11.02
N PHE A 56 -5.38 -10.27 -11.17
CA PHE A 56 -4.99 -8.95 -10.72
C PHE A 56 -4.80 -8.91 -9.20
N ARG A 57 -5.68 -9.58 -8.45
CA ARG A 57 -5.56 -9.60 -6.99
C ARG A 57 -4.30 -10.32 -6.53
N GLU A 58 -3.88 -11.36 -7.24
CA GLU A 58 -2.62 -12.04 -6.94
C GLU A 58 -1.44 -11.11 -7.21
N LEU A 59 -1.48 -10.38 -8.31
CA LEU A 59 -0.43 -9.42 -8.65
C LEU A 59 -0.37 -8.32 -7.59
N GLU A 60 -1.52 -7.82 -7.18
CA GLU A 60 -1.61 -6.80 -6.15
C GLU A 60 -0.98 -7.30 -4.83
N ARG A 61 -1.28 -8.53 -4.45
CA ARG A 61 -0.70 -9.12 -3.26
C ARG A 61 0.81 -9.20 -3.36
N ASN A 62 1.32 -9.62 -4.52
CA ASN A 62 2.77 -9.71 -4.71
C ASN A 62 3.44 -8.35 -4.61
N MET A 63 2.82 -7.32 -5.17
CA MET A 63 3.36 -5.97 -5.10
C MET A 63 3.27 -5.40 -3.69
N LEU A 64 2.20 -5.72 -2.96
CA LEU A 64 2.06 -5.33 -1.57
C LEU A 64 3.20 -5.92 -0.74
N HIS A 65 3.52 -7.20 -0.95
CA HIS A 65 4.61 -7.84 -0.24
C HIS A 65 5.96 -7.25 -0.61
N GLU A 66 6.10 -6.78 -1.83
CA GLU A 66 7.34 -6.15 -2.26
C GLU A 66 7.56 -4.82 -1.52
N VAL A 67 6.55 -3.95 -1.47
CA VAL A 67 6.70 -2.69 -0.76
C VAL A 67 6.75 -2.88 0.76
N GLY A 68 6.17 -3.96 1.25
CA GLY A 68 6.21 -4.28 2.68
C GLY A 68 7.58 -4.64 3.19
N GLU A 69 8.53 -4.90 2.29
CA GLU A 69 9.91 -5.19 2.68
C GLU A 69 10.76 -3.91 2.82
N PHE A 70 10.24 -2.77 2.45
CA PHE A 70 10.98 -1.52 2.59
C PHE A 70 11.11 -1.17 4.07
N GLU A 71 12.27 -0.64 4.45
CA GLU A 71 12.53 -0.34 5.86
C GLU A 71 11.71 0.83 6.38
N ASP A 72 11.69 1.93 5.62
CA ASP A 72 10.94 3.13 6.01
C ASP A 72 10.04 3.52 4.86
N VAL A 73 8.74 3.54 5.10
CA VAL A 73 7.79 3.86 4.04
C VAL A 73 6.40 4.10 4.59
N VAL A 74 5.68 5.00 3.94
CA VAL A 74 4.23 5.14 4.12
C VAL A 74 3.60 4.67 2.82
N VAL A 75 2.76 3.64 2.90
CA VAL A 75 2.12 3.04 1.73
C VAL A 75 0.63 3.31 1.77
N SER A 76 0.10 3.84 0.67
CA SER A 76 -1.34 3.98 0.49
C SER A 76 -1.81 2.86 -0.43
N THR A 77 -2.82 2.11 -0.01
CA THR A 77 -3.37 1.01 -0.81
C THR A 77 -4.72 1.38 -1.40
N GLY A 78 -5.14 0.65 -2.42
CA GLY A 78 -6.49 0.78 -2.94
C GLY A 78 -7.51 0.30 -1.93
N GLY A 79 -8.77 0.74 -2.07
CA GLY A 79 -9.81 0.39 -1.11
C GLY A 79 -10.09 -1.10 -1.04
N GLY A 80 -9.91 -1.82 -2.14
CA GLY A 80 -10.15 -3.26 -2.16
C GLY A 80 -9.00 -4.12 -1.70
N THR A 81 -7.79 -3.56 -1.61
CA THR A 81 -6.61 -4.33 -1.28
C THR A 81 -6.75 -5.16 0.01
N PRO A 82 -7.22 -4.57 1.12
CA PRO A 82 -7.30 -5.34 2.37
C PRO A 82 -8.30 -6.49 2.34
N CYS A 83 -9.20 -6.50 1.37
CA CYS A 83 -10.30 -7.47 1.32
C CYS A 83 -9.91 -8.82 0.73
N PHE A 84 -8.71 -8.94 0.17
CA PHE A 84 -8.31 -10.13 -0.57
C PHE A 84 -7.16 -10.86 0.10
N PHE A 85 -7.21 -12.19 0.05
CA PHE A 85 -6.19 -13.06 0.63
C PHE A 85 -5.96 -12.70 2.10
N ASP A 86 -4.71 -12.72 2.50
CA ASP A 86 -4.29 -12.36 3.85
C ASP A 86 -3.69 -10.96 3.89
N ASN A 87 -4.08 -10.08 2.94
CA ASN A 87 -3.46 -8.77 2.82
C ASN A 87 -3.56 -7.93 4.10
N MET A 88 -4.74 -7.90 4.72
CA MET A 88 -4.89 -7.13 5.95
C MET A 88 -4.00 -7.69 7.07
N GLU A 89 -3.97 -9.00 7.20
CA GLU A 89 -3.14 -9.63 8.20
C GLU A 89 -1.66 -9.35 7.94
N TYR A 90 -1.25 -9.43 6.67
CA TYR A 90 0.12 -9.14 6.29
C TYR A 90 0.49 -7.70 6.65
N MET A 91 -0.36 -6.74 6.27
CA MET A 91 -0.09 -5.34 6.56
C MET A 91 0.02 -5.09 8.06
N ASN A 92 -0.85 -5.70 8.84
CA ASN A 92 -0.78 -5.57 10.30
C ASN A 92 0.49 -6.18 10.86
N ALA A 93 0.92 -7.31 10.31
CA ALA A 93 2.11 -7.99 10.80
C ALA A 93 3.38 -7.21 10.54
N VAL A 94 3.48 -6.53 9.40
CA VAL A 94 4.70 -5.81 9.03
C VAL A 94 4.67 -4.32 9.37
N SER A 95 3.52 -3.79 9.77
CA SER A 95 3.40 -2.39 10.15
C SER A 95 4.23 -2.08 11.38
N TYR A 96 4.91 -0.94 11.35
CA TYR A 96 5.74 -0.54 12.47
C TYR A 96 5.87 0.98 12.50
N THR A 97 5.65 1.57 13.67
CA THR A 97 5.88 2.99 13.89
C THR A 97 6.40 3.20 15.30
N HIS A 98 7.11 4.28 15.52
CA HIS A 98 7.55 4.65 16.85
C HIS A 98 6.37 4.97 17.76
N LEU A 99 5.32 5.52 17.19
CA LEU A 99 4.12 5.86 17.96
C LEU A 99 3.47 4.63 18.55
N ARG A 100 3.52 3.52 17.81
CA ARG A 100 2.91 2.28 18.25
C ARG A 100 3.46 1.79 19.57
N ALA A 101 4.73 1.99 19.78
CA ALA A 101 5.39 1.56 21.01
C ALA A 101 4.89 2.33 22.23
N HIS A 102 4.31 3.50 22.03
CA HIS A 102 3.84 4.36 23.12
C HIS A 102 2.37 4.15 23.44
N GLU A 103 1.67 3.38 22.66
CA GLU A 103 0.24 3.20 22.84
C GLU A 103 -0.11 2.16 23.88
N THR A 104 0.83 1.37 24.25
CA THR A 104 0.61 0.34 25.26
C THR A 104 1.20 0.73 26.61
#